data_932f829fc3cbbccb99abb7897749d458
#
_entry.id   932f829fc3cbbccb99abb7897749d458
#
_cell.length_a   1.000
_cell.length_b   1.000
_cell.length_c   1.000
_cell.angle_alpha   90.00
_cell.angle_beta   90.00
_cell.angle_gamma   90.00
#
_symmetry.space_group_name_H-M   'P 1'
#
loop_
_entity.id
_entity.type
_entity.pdbx_description
1 polymer ?
#
loop_
_entity_poly.entity_id
_entity_poly.type
_entity_poly.pdbx_seq_one_letter_code
_entity_poly.pdbx_strand_id
1 'polypeptide(L)'
;AIHEQSPDINQGVVRKKPEEQGAGDQGMMFGYACRDTDNYMPLALDLSHRLLQELAVIRREKNTKMPYLRPDAKSQVTIEYNDDHTPLRIDAIVISTQHDDFDSEKKMLAKIKQDVIDVLIPRVKKQLPKRVQKLFDDKTKYHINPTGKFVIGGPHGDTGLTGRKIIVDTYGGKGAHGGGAFSGKDPSKVDRSAAYAARHIAKNLVAAGICDEVLVQVAYAIGIAKPVGFYVNTYGTAKVKMTDGQIANKVAAMAEFDMRPYFIEKRFALRTPIYSETAAYGHMGRTPQTVTKTFKNAGQEATVKVRLFPWEELDAVPAVKKAFGLK
;
A
#
# COMPACT_ATOMS: atom_id res chain seq x y z
N ALA A 1 9.59 -23.20 -2.37
CA ALA A 1 10.49 -23.74 -1.35
C ALA A 1 11.08 -22.62 -0.51
N ILE A 2 11.33 -22.87 0.78
CA ILE A 2 12.02 -21.97 1.68
C ILE A 2 13.42 -22.52 1.86
N HIS A 3 14.44 -21.68 1.67
CA HIS A 3 15.84 -22.02 1.84
C HIS A 3 16.49 -21.13 2.89
N GLU A 4 17.55 -21.64 3.52
CA GLU A 4 18.37 -20.84 4.43
C GLU A 4 19.12 -19.73 3.66
N GLN A 5 19.38 -18.63 4.37
CA GLN A 5 20.21 -17.53 3.87
C GLN A 5 21.63 -18.05 3.59
N SER A 6 22.22 -17.62 2.45
CA SER A 6 23.63 -17.90 2.16
C SER A 6 24.53 -17.47 3.34
N PRO A 7 25.49 -18.32 3.77
CA PRO A 7 26.44 -17.96 4.82
C PRO A 7 27.21 -16.67 4.53
N ASP A 8 27.54 -16.42 3.27
CA ASP A 8 28.27 -15.21 2.84
C ASP A 8 27.45 -13.93 3.06
N ILE A 9 26.13 -13.99 2.86
CA ILE A 9 25.25 -12.87 3.17
C ILE A 9 24.98 -12.82 4.68
N ASN A 10 24.74 -13.97 5.30
CA ASN A 10 24.36 -14.04 6.70
C ASN A 10 25.44 -13.47 7.64
N GLN A 11 26.73 -13.65 7.33
CA GLN A 11 27.84 -13.03 8.08
C GLN A 11 27.77 -11.49 8.11
N GLY A 12 27.19 -10.87 7.08
CA GLY A 12 26.97 -9.43 7.02
C GLY A 12 25.74 -8.95 7.79
N VAL A 13 24.72 -9.81 7.91
CA VAL A 13 23.42 -9.50 8.54
C VAL A 13 23.44 -9.78 10.03
N VAL A 14 23.83 -10.99 10.43
CA VAL A 14 23.84 -11.40 11.84
C VAL A 14 25.09 -10.86 12.54
N ARG A 15 24.90 -10.18 13.66
CA ARG A 15 25.95 -9.57 14.46
C ARG A 15 25.86 -10.03 15.92
N LYS A 16 26.98 -9.96 16.66
CA LYS A 16 27.02 -10.28 18.11
C LYS A 16 26.04 -9.44 18.91
N LYS A 17 25.92 -8.17 18.57
CA LYS A 17 24.94 -7.25 19.16
C LYS A 17 23.77 -7.07 18.19
N PRO A 18 22.53 -7.34 18.62
CA PRO A 18 21.35 -7.24 17.74
C PRO A 18 21.19 -5.86 17.08
N GLU A 19 21.50 -4.78 17.78
CA GLU A 19 21.42 -3.40 17.29
C GLU A 19 22.43 -3.06 16.19
N GLU A 20 23.44 -3.92 15.98
CA GLU A 20 24.42 -3.85 14.91
C GLU A 20 24.03 -4.71 13.70
N GLN A 21 22.86 -5.34 13.72
CA GLN A 21 22.34 -6.12 12.59
C GLN A 21 22.47 -5.32 11.29
N GLY A 22 23.17 -5.87 10.31
CA GLY A 22 23.38 -5.26 9.03
C GLY A 22 22.13 -5.34 8.13
N ALA A 23 22.03 -4.47 7.16
CA ALA A 23 21.00 -4.57 6.13
C ALA A 23 21.20 -5.84 5.29
N GLY A 24 20.12 -6.59 5.09
CA GLY A 24 20.15 -7.86 4.34
C GLY A 24 20.27 -7.68 2.83
N ASP A 25 20.27 -6.44 2.35
CA ASP A 25 20.51 -6.07 0.96
C ASP A 25 20.95 -4.61 0.86
N GLN A 26 21.43 -4.22 -0.31
CA GLN A 26 21.65 -2.82 -0.69
C GLN A 26 20.45 -2.31 -1.48
N GLY A 27 20.29 -0.99 -1.56
CA GLY A 27 19.26 -0.38 -2.39
C GLY A 27 18.68 0.89 -1.80
N MET A 28 17.67 1.42 -2.50
CA MET A 28 16.88 2.57 -2.05
C MET A 28 15.44 2.13 -1.82
N MET A 29 14.87 2.54 -0.70
CA MET A 29 13.48 2.27 -0.33
C MET A 29 12.76 3.58 -0.13
N PHE A 30 11.46 3.58 -0.42
CA PHE A 30 10.66 4.78 -0.44
C PHE A 30 9.40 4.64 0.41
N GLY A 31 9.04 5.72 1.07
CA GLY A 31 7.74 5.92 1.70
C GLY A 31 7.10 7.18 1.13
N TYR A 32 5.80 7.13 0.93
CA TYR A 32 5.03 8.25 0.42
C TYR A 32 3.75 8.44 1.22
N ALA A 33 3.30 9.68 1.35
CA ALA A 33 2.00 10.02 1.90
C ALA A 33 1.51 11.35 1.31
N CYS A 34 0.20 11.50 1.17
CA CYS A 34 -0.46 12.73 0.72
C CYS A 34 -1.83 12.89 1.40
N ARG A 35 -2.46 14.07 1.25
CA ARG A 35 -3.77 14.39 1.82
C ARG A 35 -4.97 14.08 0.92
N ASP A 36 -4.79 13.34 -0.15
CA ASP A 36 -5.89 12.98 -1.06
C ASP A 36 -6.99 12.20 -0.33
N THR A 37 -6.58 11.28 0.56
CA THR A 37 -7.48 10.40 1.30
C THR A 37 -7.22 10.45 2.81
N ASP A 38 -8.17 9.97 3.61
CA ASP A 38 -8.06 9.95 5.07
C ASP A 38 -7.02 8.95 5.60
N ASN A 39 -6.63 7.98 4.77
CA ASN A 39 -5.53 7.04 5.04
C ASN A 39 -4.18 7.50 4.45
N TYR A 40 -4.12 8.75 3.96
CA TYR A 40 -2.91 9.37 3.41
C TYR A 40 -2.34 8.64 2.18
N MET A 41 -3.21 8.09 1.35
CA MET A 41 -2.89 7.42 0.10
C MET A 41 -3.30 8.25 -1.12
N PRO A 42 -2.63 8.03 -2.28
CA PRO A 42 -3.10 8.59 -3.54
C PRO A 42 -4.54 8.15 -3.84
N LEU A 43 -5.41 9.11 -4.17
CA LEU A 43 -6.83 8.85 -4.39
C LEU A 43 -7.09 7.83 -5.51
N ALA A 44 -6.33 7.90 -6.61
CA ALA A 44 -6.50 6.98 -7.73
C ALA A 44 -6.30 5.52 -7.32
N LEU A 45 -5.26 5.22 -6.53
CA LEU A 45 -4.99 3.88 -6.05
C LEU A 45 -6.02 3.42 -5.01
N ASP A 46 -6.37 4.30 -4.04
CA ASP A 46 -7.37 3.97 -3.01
C ASP A 46 -8.72 3.62 -3.63
N LEU A 47 -9.18 4.42 -4.60
CA LEU A 47 -10.40 4.13 -5.34
C LEU A 47 -10.31 2.82 -6.14
N SER A 48 -9.19 2.58 -6.80
CA SER A 48 -8.94 1.35 -7.54
C SER A 48 -9.07 0.12 -6.65
N HIS A 49 -8.47 0.14 -5.46
CA HIS A 49 -8.61 -0.93 -4.48
C HIS A 49 -10.03 -1.08 -3.95
N ARG A 50 -10.71 0.01 -3.61
CA ARG A 50 -12.11 -0.02 -3.12
C ARG A 50 -13.08 -0.59 -4.13
N LEU A 51 -12.91 -0.28 -5.41
CA LEU A 51 -13.71 -0.85 -6.49
C LEU A 51 -13.59 -2.38 -6.52
N LEU A 52 -12.39 -2.92 -6.43
CA LEU A 52 -12.18 -4.38 -6.44
C LEU A 52 -12.59 -5.05 -5.12
N GLN A 53 -12.39 -4.39 -3.98
CA GLN A 53 -12.87 -4.88 -2.69
C GLN A 53 -14.39 -5.01 -2.70
N GLU A 54 -15.10 -3.98 -3.15
CA GLU A 54 -16.56 -3.98 -3.21
C GLU A 54 -17.09 -4.98 -4.24
N LEU A 55 -16.43 -5.11 -5.40
CA LEU A 55 -16.76 -6.12 -6.39
C LEU A 55 -16.65 -7.55 -5.80
N ALA A 56 -15.60 -7.80 -5.00
CA ALA A 56 -15.44 -9.08 -4.32
C ALA A 56 -16.51 -9.30 -3.22
N VAL A 57 -16.96 -8.24 -2.53
CA VAL A 57 -18.09 -8.31 -1.59
C VAL A 57 -19.37 -8.70 -2.32
N ILE A 58 -19.72 -7.99 -3.41
CA ILE A 58 -20.91 -8.28 -4.24
C ILE A 58 -20.90 -9.75 -4.68
N ARG A 59 -19.76 -10.26 -5.16
CA ARG A 59 -19.63 -11.66 -5.57
C ARG A 59 -19.85 -12.65 -4.42
N ARG A 60 -19.30 -12.38 -3.22
CA ARG A 60 -19.43 -13.27 -2.05
C ARG A 60 -20.83 -13.24 -1.45
N GLU A 61 -21.52 -12.13 -1.52
CA GLU A 61 -22.93 -11.99 -1.11
C GLU A 61 -23.89 -12.75 -2.04
N LYS A 62 -23.39 -13.33 -3.13
CA LYS A 62 -24.23 -13.97 -4.16
C LYS A 62 -25.33 -13.04 -4.67
N ASN A 63 -24.94 -11.77 -4.92
CA ASN A 63 -25.86 -10.73 -5.32
C ASN A 63 -26.67 -11.12 -6.57
N THR A 64 -28.00 -11.03 -6.49
CA THR A 64 -28.91 -11.45 -7.56
C THR A 64 -28.79 -10.58 -8.83
N LYS A 65 -28.27 -9.35 -8.72
CA LYS A 65 -28.08 -8.46 -9.86
C LYS A 65 -26.81 -8.79 -10.64
N MET A 66 -25.76 -9.30 -9.96
CA MET A 66 -24.46 -9.64 -10.57
C MET A 66 -24.02 -11.08 -10.23
N PRO A 67 -24.86 -12.10 -10.47
CA PRO A 67 -24.55 -13.49 -10.09
C PRO A 67 -23.43 -14.11 -10.93
N TYR A 68 -23.14 -13.53 -12.08
CA TYR A 68 -22.14 -13.96 -13.05
C TYR A 68 -20.70 -13.61 -12.68
N LEU A 69 -20.46 -12.81 -11.63
CA LEU A 69 -19.11 -12.38 -11.25
C LEU A 69 -18.20 -13.54 -10.87
N ARG A 70 -16.94 -13.48 -11.33
CA ARG A 70 -15.87 -14.42 -10.99
C ARG A 70 -14.67 -13.69 -10.38
N PRO A 71 -13.71 -14.40 -9.73
CA PRO A 71 -12.71 -13.77 -8.85
C PRO A 71 -11.73 -12.81 -9.52
N ASP A 72 -11.34 -13.07 -10.77
CA ASP A 72 -10.30 -12.27 -11.44
C ASP A 72 -10.86 -10.91 -11.87
N ALA A 73 -10.20 -9.85 -11.45
CA ALA A 73 -10.60 -8.50 -11.82
C ALA A 73 -9.43 -7.53 -11.74
N LYS A 74 -9.47 -6.51 -12.58
CA LYS A 74 -8.52 -5.39 -12.62
C LYS A 74 -9.28 -4.08 -12.62
N SER A 75 -8.71 -3.05 -11.98
CA SER A 75 -9.26 -1.69 -12.03
C SER A 75 -8.15 -0.66 -12.22
N GLN A 76 -8.52 0.44 -12.86
CA GLN A 76 -7.69 1.62 -13.01
C GLN A 76 -8.57 2.86 -12.87
N VAL A 77 -8.06 3.88 -12.18
CA VAL A 77 -8.76 5.16 -12.01
C VAL A 77 -7.85 6.28 -12.47
N THR A 78 -8.39 7.17 -13.30
CA THR A 78 -7.72 8.39 -13.74
C THR A 78 -8.37 9.58 -13.05
N ILE A 79 -7.56 10.38 -12.37
CA ILE A 79 -7.96 11.60 -11.66
C ILE A 79 -7.36 12.81 -12.38
N GLU A 80 -8.17 13.81 -12.62
CA GLU A 80 -7.71 15.15 -13.02
C GLU A 80 -7.41 15.95 -11.74
N TYR A 81 -6.27 16.62 -11.73
CA TYR A 81 -5.80 17.44 -10.60
C TYR A 81 -5.70 18.90 -11.02
N ASN A 82 -5.90 19.80 -10.06
CA ASN A 82 -5.53 21.21 -10.19
C ASN A 82 -4.00 21.39 -10.13
N ASP A 83 -3.53 22.58 -10.50
CA ASP A 83 -2.09 22.92 -10.45
C ASP A 83 -1.52 22.89 -9.02
N ASP A 84 -2.35 23.00 -8.00
CA ASP A 84 -2.01 22.86 -6.58
C ASP A 84 -2.00 21.41 -6.10
N HIS A 85 -2.08 20.44 -7.01
CA HIS A 85 -2.13 19.00 -6.76
C HIS A 85 -3.37 18.51 -6.01
N THR A 86 -4.44 19.34 -5.90
CA THR A 86 -5.71 18.86 -5.34
C THR A 86 -6.55 18.13 -6.37
N PRO A 87 -7.19 16.99 -6.02
CA PRO A 87 -8.06 16.26 -6.95
C PRO A 87 -9.25 17.13 -7.40
N LEU A 88 -9.43 17.27 -8.72
CA LEU A 88 -10.50 18.06 -9.33
C LEU A 88 -11.71 17.19 -9.69
N ARG A 89 -11.52 16.10 -10.43
CA ARG A 89 -12.57 15.17 -10.85
C ARG A 89 -12.01 13.79 -11.22
N ILE A 90 -12.89 12.80 -11.23
CA ILE A 90 -12.57 11.46 -11.75
C ILE A 90 -12.84 11.50 -13.27
N ASP A 91 -11.75 11.43 -14.06
CA ASP A 91 -11.89 11.46 -15.52
C ASP A 91 -12.34 10.12 -16.07
N ALA A 92 -11.70 9.00 -15.63
CA ALA A 92 -12.03 7.68 -16.13
C ALA A 92 -11.90 6.59 -15.07
N ILE A 93 -12.78 5.59 -15.16
CA ILE A 93 -12.74 4.34 -14.40
C ILE A 93 -12.72 3.18 -15.39
N VAL A 94 -11.68 2.36 -15.33
CA VAL A 94 -11.56 1.11 -16.09
C VAL A 94 -11.75 -0.05 -15.14
N ILE A 95 -12.63 -0.99 -15.48
CA ILE A 95 -12.82 -2.25 -14.75
C ILE A 95 -12.86 -3.39 -15.77
N SER A 96 -12.01 -4.38 -15.57
CA SER A 96 -12.08 -5.67 -16.25
C SER A 96 -12.40 -6.73 -15.20
N THR A 97 -13.53 -7.40 -15.33
CA THR A 97 -13.95 -8.44 -14.39
C THR A 97 -14.27 -9.74 -15.12
N GLN A 98 -13.76 -10.83 -14.59
CA GLN A 98 -14.11 -12.17 -15.02
C GLN A 98 -15.59 -12.46 -14.72
N HIS A 99 -16.26 -13.13 -15.65
CA HIS A 99 -17.68 -13.45 -15.57
C HIS A 99 -18.00 -14.79 -16.24
N ASP A 100 -19.17 -15.35 -15.93
CA ASP A 100 -19.71 -16.52 -16.65
C ASP A 100 -20.06 -16.16 -18.09
N ASP A 101 -20.11 -17.17 -18.94
CA ASP A 101 -20.63 -17.09 -20.30
C ASP A 101 -22.16 -17.34 -20.24
N PHE A 102 -22.97 -16.27 -20.03
CA PHE A 102 -24.38 -16.36 -19.67
C PHE A 102 -25.34 -15.86 -20.76
N ASP A 103 -24.86 -15.22 -21.81
CA ASP A 103 -25.65 -14.73 -22.96
C ASP A 103 -24.69 -14.43 -24.13
N SER A 104 -25.22 -13.91 -25.24
CA SER A 104 -24.39 -13.39 -26.31
C SER A 104 -23.46 -12.27 -25.82
N GLU A 105 -22.25 -12.19 -26.37
CA GLU A 105 -21.21 -11.26 -25.94
C GLU A 105 -21.73 -9.82 -25.81
N LYS A 106 -22.43 -9.33 -26.84
CA LYS A 106 -22.98 -7.96 -26.86
C LYS A 106 -23.92 -7.71 -25.67
N LYS A 107 -24.81 -8.66 -25.36
CA LYS A 107 -25.76 -8.53 -24.24
C LYS A 107 -25.06 -8.64 -22.89
N MET A 108 -24.10 -9.59 -22.74
CA MET A 108 -23.32 -9.73 -21.53
C MET A 108 -22.55 -8.45 -21.20
N LEU A 109 -21.82 -7.89 -22.18
CA LEU A 109 -21.03 -6.68 -21.97
C LEU A 109 -21.91 -5.47 -21.62
N ALA A 110 -23.06 -5.32 -22.29
CA ALA A 110 -24.01 -4.26 -21.98
C ALA A 110 -24.55 -4.39 -20.55
N LYS A 111 -24.94 -5.61 -20.15
CA LYS A 111 -25.43 -5.88 -18.79
C LYS A 111 -24.34 -5.64 -17.74
N ILE A 112 -23.13 -6.16 -17.93
CA ILE A 112 -22.02 -5.99 -16.99
C ILE A 112 -21.72 -4.50 -16.83
N LYS A 113 -21.66 -3.72 -17.91
CA LYS A 113 -21.45 -2.28 -17.84
C LYS A 113 -22.54 -1.58 -17.05
N GLN A 114 -23.81 -1.89 -17.32
CA GLN A 114 -24.94 -1.28 -16.62
C GLN A 114 -24.91 -1.62 -15.13
N ASP A 115 -24.70 -2.89 -14.77
CA ASP A 115 -24.66 -3.34 -13.38
C ASP A 115 -23.46 -2.73 -12.61
N VAL A 116 -22.32 -2.55 -13.25
CA VAL A 116 -21.19 -1.83 -12.62
C VAL A 116 -21.59 -0.40 -12.29
N ILE A 117 -22.24 0.30 -13.21
CA ILE A 117 -22.67 1.70 -13.02
C ILE A 117 -23.79 1.79 -11.96
N ASP A 118 -24.76 0.88 -11.97
CA ASP A 118 -25.96 0.94 -11.12
C ASP A 118 -25.77 0.31 -9.75
N VAL A 119 -24.85 -0.64 -9.60
CA VAL A 119 -24.64 -1.40 -8.36
C VAL A 119 -23.29 -1.09 -7.73
N LEU A 120 -22.18 -1.34 -8.44
CA LEU A 120 -20.85 -1.20 -7.86
C LEU A 120 -20.49 0.25 -7.53
N ILE A 121 -20.62 1.17 -8.51
CA ILE A 121 -20.23 2.57 -8.33
C ILE A 121 -21.00 3.25 -7.18
N PRO A 122 -22.33 3.12 -7.06
CA PRO A 122 -23.06 3.70 -5.92
C PRO A 122 -22.66 3.12 -4.56
N ARG A 123 -22.35 1.81 -4.50
CA ARG A 123 -21.91 1.16 -3.25
C ARG A 123 -20.53 1.69 -2.82
N VAL A 124 -19.58 1.82 -3.75
CA VAL A 124 -18.27 2.43 -3.48
C VAL A 124 -18.44 3.89 -3.09
N LYS A 125 -19.23 4.67 -3.84
CA LYS A 125 -19.45 6.10 -3.57
C LYS A 125 -19.99 6.34 -2.15
N LYS A 126 -20.88 5.50 -1.64
CA LYS A 126 -21.42 5.60 -0.26
C LYS A 126 -20.36 5.42 0.83
N GLN A 127 -19.28 4.72 0.55
CA GLN A 127 -18.18 4.49 1.51
C GLN A 127 -17.17 5.65 1.55
N LEU A 128 -17.26 6.59 0.62
CA LEU A 128 -16.29 7.68 0.47
C LEU A 128 -16.73 8.92 1.24
N PRO A 129 -15.80 9.75 1.71
CA PRO A 129 -16.11 11.07 2.24
C PRO A 129 -16.83 11.93 1.19
N LYS A 130 -17.71 12.83 1.64
CA LYS A 130 -18.48 13.71 0.73
C LYS A 130 -17.61 14.50 -0.24
N ARG A 131 -16.40 14.92 0.17
CA ARG A 131 -15.43 15.62 -0.70
C ARG A 131 -15.02 14.77 -1.90
N VAL A 132 -14.84 13.46 -1.72
CA VAL A 132 -14.48 12.52 -2.80
C VAL A 132 -15.71 12.15 -3.63
N GLN A 133 -16.90 12.00 -2.99
CA GLN A 133 -18.14 11.74 -3.73
C GLN A 133 -18.46 12.77 -4.80
N LYS A 134 -18.08 14.04 -4.55
CA LYS A 134 -18.30 15.16 -5.50
C LYS A 134 -17.41 15.09 -6.74
N LEU A 135 -16.33 14.31 -6.71
CA LEU A 135 -15.43 14.14 -7.85
C LEU A 135 -16.01 13.20 -8.94
N PHE A 136 -17.08 12.47 -8.61
CA PHE A 136 -17.84 11.70 -9.59
C PHE A 136 -18.87 12.62 -10.24
N ASP A 137 -18.62 12.96 -11.48
CA ASP A 137 -19.52 13.80 -12.28
C ASP A 137 -20.12 13.02 -13.47
N ASP A 138 -20.98 13.67 -14.23
CA ASP A 138 -21.61 13.11 -15.44
C ASP A 138 -20.65 12.93 -16.62
N LYS A 139 -19.46 13.54 -16.56
CA LYS A 139 -18.40 13.42 -17.57
C LYS A 139 -17.46 12.24 -17.30
N THR A 140 -17.58 11.57 -16.14
CA THR A 140 -16.75 10.42 -15.82
C THR A 140 -16.95 9.29 -16.83
N LYS A 141 -15.87 8.85 -17.47
CA LYS A 141 -15.87 7.79 -18.48
C LYS A 141 -15.76 6.43 -17.82
N TYR A 142 -16.65 5.50 -18.19
CA TYR A 142 -16.63 4.12 -17.69
C TYR A 142 -16.24 3.14 -18.82
N HIS A 143 -15.07 2.54 -18.70
CA HIS A 143 -14.54 1.51 -19.58
C HIS A 143 -14.64 0.15 -18.88
N ILE A 144 -15.71 -0.60 -19.17
CA ILE A 144 -16.00 -1.87 -18.51
C ILE A 144 -15.79 -3.00 -19.50
N ASN A 145 -14.91 -3.96 -19.18
CA ASN A 145 -14.47 -5.04 -20.03
C ASN A 145 -14.16 -4.57 -21.48
N PRO A 146 -13.26 -3.58 -21.65
CA PRO A 146 -13.04 -2.94 -22.96
C PRO A 146 -12.46 -3.87 -24.02
N THR A 147 -11.89 -5.00 -23.63
CA THR A 147 -11.35 -6.03 -24.55
C THR A 147 -12.39 -7.04 -25.03
N GLY A 148 -13.64 -6.97 -24.51
CA GLY A 148 -14.67 -7.95 -24.78
C GLY A 148 -14.93 -8.90 -23.61
N LYS A 149 -15.47 -10.09 -23.89
CA LYS A 149 -15.77 -11.08 -22.86
C LYS A 149 -14.51 -11.56 -22.13
N PHE A 150 -14.66 -11.80 -20.82
CA PHE A 150 -13.59 -12.24 -19.93
C PHE A 150 -14.06 -13.44 -19.10
N VAL A 151 -14.08 -14.63 -19.71
CA VAL A 151 -14.55 -15.88 -19.09
C VAL A 151 -13.38 -16.66 -18.49
N ILE A 152 -12.24 -16.74 -19.21
CA ILE A 152 -11.05 -17.44 -18.73
C ILE A 152 -10.18 -16.44 -17.94
N GLY A 153 -9.96 -16.70 -16.65
CA GLY A 153 -9.20 -15.83 -15.76
C GLY A 153 -8.36 -16.62 -14.76
N GLY A 154 -7.74 -15.88 -13.84
CA GLY A 154 -6.81 -16.44 -12.84
C GLY A 154 -5.53 -17.00 -13.49
N PRO A 155 -4.79 -17.89 -12.80
CA PRO A 155 -3.52 -18.45 -13.29
C PRO A 155 -3.64 -19.20 -14.62
N HIS A 156 -4.82 -19.67 -14.94
CA HIS A 156 -5.10 -20.36 -16.21
C HIS A 156 -5.15 -19.40 -17.41
N GLY A 157 -5.59 -18.17 -17.19
CA GLY A 157 -5.60 -17.12 -18.20
C GLY A 157 -4.27 -16.37 -18.29
N ASP A 158 -3.70 -16.01 -17.14
CA ASP A 158 -2.45 -15.27 -17.04
C ASP A 158 -1.76 -15.57 -15.69
N THR A 159 -0.53 -16.09 -15.72
CA THR A 159 0.22 -16.45 -14.53
C THR A 159 0.91 -15.25 -13.91
N GLY A 160 0.63 -14.99 -12.62
CA GLY A 160 1.30 -13.96 -11.83
C GLY A 160 2.60 -14.45 -11.18
N LEU A 161 3.53 -13.51 -10.98
CA LEU A 161 4.76 -13.73 -10.22
C LEU A 161 4.92 -12.66 -9.14
N THR A 162 5.54 -13.04 -8.02
CA THR A 162 5.93 -12.08 -6.97
C THR A 162 6.87 -11.02 -7.55
N GLY A 163 6.65 -9.76 -7.17
CA GLY A 163 7.45 -8.63 -7.65
C GLY A 163 7.01 -8.03 -9.00
N ARG A 164 5.94 -8.55 -9.61
CA ARG A 164 5.38 -8.02 -10.87
C ARG A 164 4.19 -7.07 -10.67
N LYS A 165 3.84 -6.74 -9.42
CA LYS A 165 2.77 -5.79 -9.05
C LYS A 165 3.21 -4.83 -7.93
N ILE A 166 4.51 -4.52 -7.86
CA ILE A 166 5.12 -3.70 -6.78
C ILE A 166 4.54 -2.28 -6.69
N ILE A 167 4.07 -1.72 -7.79
CA ILE A 167 3.44 -0.40 -7.82
C ILE A 167 2.01 -0.46 -7.25
N VAL A 168 1.29 -1.55 -7.48
CA VAL A 168 -0.01 -1.83 -6.83
C VAL A 168 0.18 -2.07 -5.32
N ASP A 169 1.28 -2.72 -4.94
CA ASP A 169 1.61 -2.97 -3.53
C ASP A 169 1.89 -1.69 -2.74
N THR A 170 2.20 -0.59 -3.41
CA THR A 170 2.66 0.67 -2.81
C THR A 170 1.74 1.86 -3.11
N TYR A 171 2.05 2.71 -4.09
CA TYR A 171 1.42 4.03 -4.25
C TYR A 171 0.80 4.28 -5.63
N GLY A 172 0.66 3.24 -6.48
CA GLY A 172 0.03 3.37 -7.79
C GLY A 172 0.80 4.26 -8.79
N GLY A 173 2.10 4.48 -8.56
CA GLY A 173 2.96 5.31 -9.40
C GLY A 173 3.04 6.79 -8.97
N LYS A 174 2.26 7.24 -8.00
CA LYS A 174 2.35 8.62 -7.47
C LYS A 174 3.64 8.82 -6.64
N GLY A 175 4.00 7.84 -5.81
CA GLY A 175 5.29 7.81 -5.10
C GLY A 175 6.29 6.87 -5.78
N ALA A 176 7.59 7.17 -5.65
CA ALA A 176 8.67 6.34 -6.17
C ALA A 176 8.71 4.95 -5.49
N HIS A 177 9.36 3.99 -6.16
CA HIS A 177 9.59 2.63 -5.68
C HIS A 177 11.03 2.20 -5.96
N GLY A 178 11.66 1.48 -5.02
CA GLY A 178 13.04 1.03 -5.16
C GLY A 178 13.23 -0.22 -6.05
N GLY A 179 12.15 -0.84 -6.51
CA GLY A 179 12.18 -2.00 -7.40
C GLY A 179 12.09 -3.36 -6.69
N GLY A 180 12.36 -3.44 -5.38
CA GLY A 180 12.33 -4.68 -4.62
C GLY A 180 10.91 -5.14 -4.26
N ALA A 181 10.59 -6.42 -4.50
CA ALA A 181 9.35 -7.03 -4.02
C ALA A 181 9.33 -7.11 -2.49
N PHE A 182 8.13 -7.03 -1.89
CA PHE A 182 7.94 -7.20 -0.44
C PHE A 182 7.66 -8.66 -0.06
N SER A 183 6.66 -9.26 -0.69
CA SER A 183 6.24 -10.63 -0.40
C SER A 183 7.36 -11.64 -0.68
N GLY A 184 7.45 -12.69 0.14
CA GLY A 184 8.49 -13.71 0.04
C GLY A 184 9.83 -13.36 0.70
N LYS A 185 9.99 -12.14 1.23
CA LYS A 185 11.20 -11.68 1.94
C LYS A 185 11.00 -11.69 3.45
N ASP A 186 12.01 -12.15 4.19
CA ASP A 186 12.07 -12.06 5.64
C ASP A 186 12.34 -10.62 6.10
N PRO A 187 12.13 -10.28 7.40
CA PRO A 187 12.27 -8.91 7.90
C PRO A 187 13.68 -8.29 7.81
N SER A 188 14.74 -9.10 7.66
CA SER A 188 16.11 -8.59 7.47
C SER A 188 16.30 -7.92 6.12
N LYS A 189 15.43 -8.21 5.16
CA LYS A 189 15.43 -7.61 3.81
C LYS A 189 14.83 -6.23 3.85
N VAL A 190 15.69 -5.22 3.75
CA VAL A 190 15.34 -3.79 3.83
C VAL A 190 14.38 -3.35 2.71
N ASP A 191 14.36 -4.03 1.56
CA ASP A 191 13.36 -3.80 0.51
C ASP A 191 11.93 -3.76 1.07
N ARG A 192 11.63 -4.64 2.03
CA ARG A 192 10.33 -4.72 2.69
C ARG A 192 10.31 -3.90 3.97
N SER A 193 11.17 -4.18 4.92
CA SER A 193 11.14 -3.59 6.27
C SER A 193 11.35 -2.09 6.24
N ALA A 194 12.32 -1.60 5.47
CA ALA A 194 12.60 -0.17 5.39
C ALA A 194 11.58 0.59 4.51
N ALA A 195 10.95 -0.04 3.52
CA ALA A 195 9.83 0.56 2.81
C ALA A 195 8.63 0.79 3.73
N TYR A 196 8.33 -0.17 4.62
CA TYR A 196 7.31 0.01 5.66
C TYR A 196 7.67 1.15 6.64
N ALA A 197 8.93 1.20 7.08
CA ALA A 197 9.39 2.26 7.98
C ALA A 197 9.38 3.63 7.30
N ALA A 198 9.78 3.74 6.05
CA ALA A 198 9.68 4.98 5.27
C ALA A 198 8.22 5.43 5.09
N ARG A 199 7.28 4.49 4.86
CA ARG A 199 5.84 4.79 4.85
C ARG A 199 5.35 5.33 6.19
N HIS A 200 5.75 4.72 7.30
CA HIS A 200 5.40 5.18 8.63
C HIS A 200 5.87 6.62 8.88
N ILE A 201 7.10 6.94 8.50
CA ILE A 201 7.64 8.30 8.59
C ILE A 201 6.80 9.26 7.74
N ALA A 202 6.63 8.96 6.46
CA ALA A 202 5.89 9.81 5.52
C ALA A 202 4.46 10.12 6.03
N LYS A 203 3.75 9.08 6.48
CA LYS A 203 2.39 9.20 6.99
C LYS A 203 2.31 10.06 8.25
N ASN A 204 3.22 9.87 9.20
CA ASN A 204 3.28 10.65 10.44
C ASN A 204 3.66 12.11 10.19
N LEU A 205 4.53 12.42 9.20
CA LEU A 205 4.86 13.79 8.81
C LEU A 205 3.64 14.54 8.26
N VAL A 206 2.89 13.92 7.33
CA VAL A 206 1.67 14.53 6.77
C VAL A 206 0.59 14.67 7.84
N ALA A 207 0.38 13.65 8.67
CA ALA A 207 -0.60 13.67 9.74
C ALA A 207 -0.29 14.73 10.82
N ALA A 208 1.00 14.93 11.13
CA ALA A 208 1.45 15.97 12.06
C ALA A 208 1.30 17.40 11.50
N GLY A 209 1.06 17.55 10.19
CA GLY A 209 0.90 18.85 9.53
C GLY A 209 2.23 19.49 9.10
N ILE A 210 3.29 18.70 8.93
CA ILE A 210 4.58 19.19 8.43
C ILE A 210 4.45 19.61 6.95
N CYS A 211 3.68 18.85 6.17
CA CYS A 211 3.44 19.07 4.73
C CYS A 211 2.12 18.42 4.31
N ASP A 212 1.67 18.67 3.08
CA ASP A 212 0.49 18.00 2.51
C ASP A 212 0.85 16.78 1.66
N GLU A 213 2.09 16.72 1.17
CA GLU A 213 2.63 15.61 0.39
C GLU A 213 4.09 15.40 0.75
N VAL A 214 4.54 14.13 0.82
CA VAL A 214 5.95 13.84 1.12
C VAL A 214 6.39 12.50 0.56
N LEU A 215 7.60 12.50 0.01
CA LEU A 215 8.40 11.32 -0.29
C LEU A 215 9.57 11.23 0.70
N VAL A 216 9.72 10.08 1.32
CA VAL A 216 10.87 9.72 2.16
C VAL A 216 11.67 8.65 1.44
N GLN A 217 12.95 8.89 1.23
CA GLN A 217 13.89 7.94 0.64
C GLN A 217 14.94 7.55 1.65
N VAL A 218 15.24 6.26 1.73
CA VAL A 218 16.33 5.72 2.54
C VAL A 218 17.19 4.79 1.70
N ALA A 219 18.51 4.88 1.84
CA ALA A 219 19.46 4.05 1.11
C ALA A 219 20.31 3.21 2.09
N TYR A 220 20.54 1.94 1.72
CA TYR A 220 21.38 1.02 2.47
C TYR A 220 22.51 0.46 1.63
N ALA A 221 23.62 0.14 2.32
CA ALA A 221 24.64 -0.76 1.82
C ALA A 221 24.48 -2.12 2.54
N ILE A 222 24.63 -3.21 1.81
CA ILE A 222 24.51 -4.57 2.37
C ILE A 222 25.49 -4.75 3.54
N GLY A 223 25.02 -5.37 4.63
CA GLY A 223 25.82 -5.63 5.82
C GLY A 223 26.07 -4.42 6.72
N ILE A 224 25.62 -3.21 6.35
CA ILE A 224 25.76 -1.99 7.15
C ILE A 224 24.46 -1.69 7.86
N ALA A 225 24.50 -1.47 9.17
CA ALA A 225 23.29 -1.22 9.98
C ALA A 225 22.70 0.17 9.74
N LYS A 226 23.53 1.21 9.73
CA LYS A 226 23.04 2.59 9.48
C LYS A 226 22.75 2.80 8.00
N PRO A 227 21.61 3.44 7.65
CA PRO A 227 21.41 3.93 6.30
C PRO A 227 22.59 4.80 5.82
N VAL A 228 22.95 4.66 4.56
CA VAL A 228 23.99 5.49 3.92
C VAL A 228 23.43 6.77 3.31
N GLY A 229 22.09 6.85 3.18
CA GLY A 229 21.40 8.05 2.71
C GLY A 229 19.99 8.13 3.29
N PHE A 230 19.57 9.36 3.60
CA PHE A 230 18.20 9.69 4.01
C PHE A 230 17.79 11.02 3.37
N TYR A 231 16.67 11.01 2.65
CA TYR A 231 16.21 12.17 1.90
C TYR A 231 14.70 12.33 2.07
N VAL A 232 14.25 13.58 2.12
CA VAL A 232 12.84 13.96 2.18
C VAL A 232 12.58 14.97 1.07
N ASN A 233 11.45 14.81 0.38
CA ASN A 233 10.93 15.76 -0.59
C ASN A 233 9.46 16.05 -0.25
N THR A 234 9.15 17.28 0.11
CA THR A 234 7.78 17.73 0.42
C THR A 234 7.05 18.27 -0.81
N TYR A 235 7.64 18.20 -1.99
CA TYR A 235 7.05 18.73 -3.25
C TYR A 235 6.62 20.19 -3.15
N GLY A 236 7.30 20.98 -2.31
CA GLY A 236 6.96 22.38 -2.07
C GLY A 236 5.76 22.59 -1.14
N THR A 237 5.19 21.54 -0.54
CA THR A 237 4.02 21.62 0.33
C THR A 237 4.35 21.77 1.81
N ALA A 238 5.63 22.02 2.17
CA ALA A 238 6.06 22.19 3.55
C ALA A 238 5.31 23.34 4.22
N LYS A 239 4.80 23.09 5.44
CA LYS A 239 4.08 24.07 6.29
C LYS A 239 4.94 24.60 7.43
N VAL A 240 6.18 24.14 7.52
CA VAL A 240 7.19 24.60 8.47
C VAL A 240 8.24 25.44 7.74
N LYS A 241 8.84 26.42 8.43
CA LYS A 241 9.89 27.28 7.87
C LYS A 241 11.24 26.56 7.85
N MET A 242 11.30 25.45 7.14
CA MET A 242 12.48 24.60 6.99
C MET A 242 12.58 24.09 5.56
N THR A 243 13.81 23.91 5.05
CA THR A 243 14.04 23.23 3.78
C THR A 243 13.84 21.72 3.96
N ASP A 244 13.64 21.00 2.84
CA ASP A 244 13.51 19.54 2.85
C ASP A 244 14.74 18.85 3.50
N GLY A 245 15.96 19.37 3.25
CA GLY A 245 17.18 18.87 3.90
C GLY A 245 17.18 19.09 5.42
N GLN A 246 16.67 20.23 5.91
CA GLN A 246 16.52 20.48 7.34
C GLN A 246 15.46 19.57 7.98
N ILE A 247 14.35 19.32 7.26
CA ILE A 247 13.33 18.36 7.68
C ILE A 247 13.94 16.95 7.75
N ALA A 248 14.68 16.54 6.71
CA ALA A 248 15.33 15.24 6.66
C ALA A 248 16.28 15.01 7.83
N ASN A 249 17.17 15.98 8.11
CA ASN A 249 18.11 15.90 9.22
C ASN A 249 17.40 15.80 10.57
N LYS A 250 16.33 16.57 10.76
CA LYS A 250 15.53 16.54 11.98
C LYS A 250 14.84 15.19 12.19
N VAL A 251 14.22 14.66 11.14
CA VAL A 251 13.56 13.35 11.15
C VAL A 251 14.56 12.22 11.41
N ALA A 252 15.72 12.25 10.75
CA ALA A 252 16.78 11.25 10.94
C ALA A 252 17.37 11.23 12.36
N ALA A 253 17.25 12.34 13.11
CA ALA A 253 17.69 12.44 14.49
C ALA A 253 16.65 11.97 15.52
N MET A 254 15.41 11.67 15.09
CA MET A 254 14.35 11.23 16.00
C MET A 254 14.49 9.75 16.33
N ALA A 255 14.48 9.41 17.62
CA ALA A 255 14.57 8.01 18.08
C ALA A 255 13.39 7.14 17.60
N GLU A 256 12.22 7.74 17.45
CA GLU A 256 11.01 7.11 16.93
C GLU A 256 11.19 6.61 15.48
N PHE A 257 12.14 7.18 14.76
CA PHE A 257 12.42 6.89 13.36
C PHE A 257 13.80 6.28 13.12
N ASP A 258 14.35 5.57 14.11
CA ASP A 258 15.60 4.83 13.90
C ASP A 258 15.43 3.80 12.76
N MET A 259 16.18 4.01 11.68
CA MET A 259 16.08 3.23 10.45
C MET A 259 17.08 2.07 10.39
N ARG A 260 17.79 1.75 11.47
CA ARG A 260 18.59 0.52 11.53
C ARG A 260 17.68 -0.72 11.51
N PRO A 261 18.00 -1.79 10.75
CA PRO A 261 17.12 -2.95 10.54
C PRO A 261 16.55 -3.55 11.82
N TYR A 262 17.38 -3.75 12.86
CA TYR A 262 16.93 -4.26 14.15
C TYR A 262 15.81 -3.42 14.78
N PHE A 263 15.94 -2.09 14.74
CA PHE A 263 14.94 -1.19 15.34
C PHE A 263 13.64 -1.14 14.54
N ILE A 264 13.73 -1.28 13.21
CA ILE A 264 12.54 -1.40 12.35
C ILE A 264 11.80 -2.70 12.66
N GLU A 265 12.52 -3.84 12.70
CA GLU A 265 11.93 -5.14 13.03
C GLU A 265 11.25 -5.14 14.38
N LYS A 266 11.91 -4.55 15.39
CA LYS A 266 11.39 -4.45 16.77
C LYS A 266 10.15 -3.54 16.85
N ARG A 267 10.23 -2.35 16.23
CA ARG A 267 9.15 -1.35 16.24
C ARG A 267 7.84 -1.92 15.70
N PHE A 268 7.89 -2.63 14.61
CA PHE A 268 6.73 -3.18 13.92
C PHE A 268 6.47 -4.65 14.22
N ALA A 269 7.23 -5.28 15.12
CA ALA A 269 7.14 -6.71 15.42
C ALA A 269 7.14 -7.59 14.15
N LEU A 270 8.03 -7.29 13.19
CA LEU A 270 8.02 -7.88 11.85
C LEU A 270 8.29 -9.39 11.82
N ARG A 271 8.75 -9.99 12.92
CA ARG A 271 8.94 -11.46 13.04
C ARG A 271 7.69 -12.19 13.51
N THR A 272 6.54 -11.51 13.50
CA THR A 272 5.23 -12.11 13.83
C THR A 272 4.42 -12.41 12.56
N PRO A 273 3.41 -13.29 12.63
CA PRO A 273 2.65 -13.71 11.45
C PRO A 273 1.60 -12.67 11.01
N ILE A 274 2.08 -11.53 10.47
CA ILE A 274 1.26 -10.37 10.07
C ILE A 274 1.14 -10.18 8.55
N TYR A 275 1.58 -11.13 7.75
CA TYR A 275 1.78 -10.93 6.32
C TYR A 275 0.69 -11.48 5.40
N SER A 276 -0.13 -12.43 5.85
CA SER A 276 -1.20 -13.00 5.01
C SER A 276 -2.18 -11.95 4.50
N GLU A 277 -2.46 -10.93 5.30
CA GLU A 277 -3.37 -9.85 4.94
C GLU A 277 -2.76 -8.85 3.94
N THR A 278 -1.46 -8.93 3.67
CA THR A 278 -0.81 -8.12 2.63
C THR A 278 -0.90 -8.74 1.23
N ALA A 279 -1.41 -9.98 1.13
CA ALA A 279 -1.47 -10.71 -0.13
C ALA A 279 -2.50 -10.14 -1.13
N ALA A 280 -3.37 -9.24 -0.70
CA ALA A 280 -4.39 -8.61 -1.54
C ALA A 280 -4.53 -7.12 -1.21
N TYR A 281 -4.81 -6.30 -2.23
CA TYR A 281 -5.10 -4.86 -2.13
C TYR A 281 -3.94 -4.03 -1.60
N GLY A 282 -2.71 -4.41 -1.87
CA GLY A 282 -1.51 -3.66 -1.52
C GLY A 282 -1.11 -3.74 -0.06
N HIS A 283 0.09 -3.25 0.23
CA HIS A 283 0.68 -3.24 1.57
C HIS A 283 0.46 -1.93 2.31
N MET A 284 0.19 -0.84 1.59
CA MET A 284 0.05 0.52 2.12
C MET A 284 -1.42 0.98 2.16
N GLY A 285 -1.71 1.98 3.00
CA GLY A 285 -3.06 2.53 3.14
C GLY A 285 -4.03 1.63 3.90
N ARG A 286 -3.53 0.65 4.62
CA ARG A 286 -4.33 -0.32 5.38
C ARG A 286 -4.66 0.22 6.77
N THR A 287 -5.71 -0.33 7.38
CA THR A 287 -6.10 0.05 8.74
C THR A 287 -5.39 -0.83 9.77
N PRO A 288 -4.59 -0.26 10.68
CA PRO A 288 -4.00 -1.02 11.78
C PRO A 288 -5.06 -1.66 12.67
N GLN A 289 -4.92 -2.95 12.95
CA GLN A 289 -5.85 -3.66 13.84
C GLN A 289 -5.16 -4.81 14.55
N THR A 290 -5.62 -5.10 15.77
CA THR A 290 -5.15 -6.24 16.54
C THR A 290 -6.07 -7.43 16.29
N VAL A 291 -5.48 -8.57 15.90
CA VAL A 291 -6.20 -9.80 15.64
C VAL A 291 -5.59 -10.97 16.42
N THR A 292 -6.40 -11.98 16.69
CA THR A 292 -5.92 -13.26 17.22
C THR A 292 -5.85 -14.27 16.10
N LYS A 293 -4.70 -14.90 15.92
CA LYS A 293 -4.46 -15.95 14.93
C LYS A 293 -4.20 -17.28 15.61
N THR A 294 -4.86 -18.33 15.14
CA THR A 294 -4.66 -19.70 15.61
C THR A 294 -4.03 -20.52 14.52
N PHE A 295 -2.93 -21.19 14.86
CA PHE A 295 -2.18 -22.08 13.98
C PHE A 295 -2.27 -23.51 14.49
N LYS A 296 -2.54 -24.47 13.59
CA LYS A 296 -2.59 -25.89 13.89
C LYS A 296 -1.52 -26.61 13.10
N ASN A 297 -0.64 -27.30 13.79
CA ASN A 297 0.42 -28.11 13.17
C ASN A 297 0.63 -29.40 13.96
N ALA A 298 0.57 -30.56 13.30
CA ALA A 298 0.81 -31.88 13.86
C ALA A 298 0.11 -32.15 15.21
N GLY A 299 -1.16 -31.70 15.35
CA GLY A 299 -1.95 -31.86 16.58
C GLY A 299 -1.68 -30.81 17.66
N GLN A 300 -0.74 -29.93 17.46
CA GLN A 300 -0.50 -28.78 18.34
C GLN A 300 -1.25 -27.56 17.83
N GLU A 301 -1.81 -26.79 18.75
CA GLU A 301 -2.47 -25.51 18.47
C GLU A 301 -1.75 -24.39 19.20
N ALA A 302 -1.39 -23.31 18.44
CA ALA A 302 -0.77 -22.12 18.99
C ALA A 302 -1.62 -20.90 18.63
N THR A 303 -2.01 -20.12 19.63
CA THR A 303 -2.77 -18.89 19.44
C THR A 303 -1.89 -17.69 19.79
N VAL A 304 -1.79 -16.73 18.86
CA VAL A 304 -1.01 -15.52 19.03
C VAL A 304 -1.86 -14.28 18.72
N LYS A 305 -1.66 -13.23 19.52
CA LYS A 305 -2.26 -11.91 19.28
C LYS A 305 -1.25 -11.06 18.54
N VAL A 306 -1.61 -10.55 17.37
CA VAL A 306 -0.72 -9.77 16.51
C VAL A 306 -1.35 -8.46 16.09
N ARG A 307 -0.50 -7.45 15.84
CA ARG A 307 -0.89 -6.15 15.30
C ARG A 307 -0.64 -6.14 13.79
N LEU A 308 -1.71 -6.08 13.00
CA LEU A 308 -1.64 -5.98 11.55
C LEU A 308 -1.34 -4.54 11.11
N PHE A 309 -0.55 -4.39 10.05
CA PHE A 309 -0.20 -3.11 9.42
C PHE A 309 0.36 -2.05 10.38
N PRO A 310 1.30 -2.41 11.29
CA PRO A 310 1.79 -1.47 12.30
C PRO A 310 2.49 -0.24 11.69
N TRP A 311 2.99 -0.34 10.47
CA TRP A 311 3.58 0.77 9.73
C TRP A 311 2.57 1.83 9.27
N GLU A 312 1.29 1.58 9.44
CA GLU A 312 0.21 2.53 9.15
C GLU A 312 -0.28 3.29 10.41
N GLU A 313 0.34 3.08 11.57
CA GLU A 313 -0.02 3.79 12.80
C GLU A 313 0.43 5.27 12.77
N LEU A 314 -0.29 6.09 13.55
CA LEU A 314 -0.01 7.52 13.72
C LEU A 314 0.56 7.81 15.11
N ASP A 315 1.22 6.83 15.69
CA ASP A 315 1.78 6.84 17.04
C ASP A 315 2.94 7.83 17.23
N ALA A 316 3.65 8.18 16.14
CA ALA A 316 4.74 9.14 16.18
C ALA A 316 4.29 10.61 15.98
N VAL A 317 3.01 10.89 15.67
CA VAL A 317 2.51 12.27 15.47
C VAL A 317 2.81 13.20 16.63
N PRO A 318 2.61 12.83 17.91
CA PRO A 318 2.94 13.72 19.04
C PRO A 318 4.45 14.05 19.11
N ALA A 319 5.32 13.06 18.87
CA ALA A 319 6.77 13.25 18.87
C ALA A 319 7.21 14.16 17.71
N VAL A 320 6.63 13.95 16.51
CA VAL A 320 6.88 14.82 15.34
C VAL A 320 6.44 16.26 15.65
N LYS A 321 5.23 16.48 16.14
CA LYS A 321 4.75 17.81 16.50
C LYS A 321 5.69 18.49 17.51
N LYS A 322 6.08 17.78 18.57
CA LYS A 322 7.03 18.28 19.58
C LYS A 322 8.38 18.65 18.94
N ALA A 323 8.95 17.75 18.11
CA ALA A 323 10.23 17.98 17.46
C ALA A 323 10.22 19.21 16.55
N PHE A 324 9.11 19.48 15.87
CA PHE A 324 8.95 20.61 14.94
C PHE A 324 8.32 21.87 15.59
N GLY A 325 8.06 21.85 16.91
CA GLY A 325 7.47 22.99 17.62
C GLY A 325 6.02 23.29 17.24
N LEU A 326 5.27 22.27 16.79
CA LEU A 326 3.84 22.40 16.47
C LEU A 326 2.99 22.05 17.70
N LYS A 327 1.81 22.69 17.80
CA LYS A 327 0.82 22.41 18.85
C LYS A 327 -0.04 21.18 18.55
#